data_4304940ec026614206daa96b2769c1b8
#
_entry.id   4304940ec026614206daa96b2769c1b8
#
_cell.length_a   1.000
_cell.length_b   1.000
_cell.length_c   1.000
_cell.angle_alpha   90.00
_cell.angle_beta   90.00
_cell.angle_gamma   90.00
#
_symmetry.space_group_name_H-M   'P 1'
#
loop_
_entity.id
_entity.type
_entity.pdbx_description
1 polymer ?
#
loop_
_entity_poly.entity_id
_entity_poly.type
_entity_poly.pdbx_seq_one_letter_code
_entity_poly.pdbx_strand_id
1 'polypeptide(L)'
;MGGRSTARVLVWLAFAGQAVGPASWIVAGALEPHYSHVDEFVSELAARNAAHPWIASVGIAGLGISLLALAAALPAALERRRALPVILFAGAGLAGLLAAFLQLDCAATVDHHCKAFQDAGSLSWHHYAHLWLGLANTAFLVLTPFALARALWPGTTAAVLLACGGSAVAIGVAMTAAYRTSGAADGLIQRFGVLVLLVWVVIVGGRILWATRGAPRRSDLIPMRPREFLARSWSGEGELVLRPFFIGRFFAQRVEARRESIWISERVWRIDDEAYFGDGRFERRQMYCEFVSESHVRLTANDLIDGADVWLEPEGFRLSEFRMAWPIGPIPVIVRCADRSYFEPDGTFVNTIELYSLGPRIPVARVTFRMRSSETAPSPHDSRWELDPA
;
A
#
# COMPACT_ATOMS: atom_id res chain seq x y z
N MET A 1 -6.79 4.94 -21.50
CA MET A 1 -7.71 5.24 -20.38
C MET A 1 -8.01 4.05 -19.46
N GLY A 2 -7.73 2.78 -19.82
CA GLY A 2 -8.27 1.59 -19.14
C GLY A 2 -7.65 1.14 -17.81
N GLY A 3 -6.34 1.22 -17.65
CA GLY A 3 -5.66 0.43 -16.60
C GLY A 3 -5.96 0.77 -15.14
N ARG A 4 -6.02 2.04 -14.77
CA ARG A 4 -6.21 2.46 -13.36
C ARG A 4 -7.66 2.33 -12.89
N SER A 5 -8.63 2.70 -13.73
CA SER A 5 -10.05 2.53 -13.42
C SER A 5 -10.41 1.05 -13.30
N THR A 6 -9.90 0.21 -14.20
CA THR A 6 -10.06 -1.24 -14.15
C THR A 6 -9.48 -1.82 -12.87
N ALA A 7 -8.26 -1.44 -12.47
CA ALA A 7 -7.66 -1.91 -11.23
C ALA A 7 -8.51 -1.56 -9.99
N ARG A 8 -9.12 -0.37 -9.95
CA ARG A 8 -10.01 0.03 -8.85
C ARG A 8 -11.30 -0.82 -8.80
N VAL A 9 -11.92 -1.08 -9.95
CA VAL A 9 -13.08 -1.97 -10.04
C VAL A 9 -12.73 -3.37 -9.54
N LEU A 10 -11.59 -3.91 -9.98
CA LEU A 10 -11.11 -5.22 -9.54
C LEU A 10 -10.87 -5.29 -8.02
N VAL A 11 -10.34 -4.23 -7.41
CA VAL A 11 -10.17 -4.20 -5.94
C VAL A 11 -11.51 -4.19 -5.22
N TRP A 12 -12.51 -3.45 -5.71
CA TRP A 12 -13.84 -3.48 -5.12
C TRP A 12 -14.51 -4.84 -5.28
N LEU A 13 -14.33 -5.49 -6.45
CA LEU A 13 -14.79 -6.87 -6.66
C LEU A 13 -14.10 -7.83 -5.67
N ALA A 14 -12.80 -7.64 -5.44
CA ALA A 14 -12.06 -8.42 -4.45
C ALA A 14 -12.65 -8.24 -3.03
N PHE A 15 -12.91 -7.01 -2.61
CA PHE A 15 -13.52 -6.76 -1.29
C PHE A 15 -14.92 -7.36 -1.17
N ALA A 16 -15.73 -7.30 -2.24
CA ALA A 16 -17.04 -7.95 -2.26
C ALA A 16 -16.90 -9.48 -2.08
N GLY A 17 -16.00 -10.12 -2.81
CA GLY A 17 -15.74 -11.56 -2.66
C GLY A 17 -15.25 -11.94 -1.27
N GLN A 18 -14.40 -11.09 -0.65
CA GLN A 18 -13.96 -11.29 0.74
C GLN A 18 -15.10 -11.13 1.77
N ALA A 19 -16.11 -10.33 1.49
CA ALA A 19 -17.29 -10.21 2.35
C ALA A 19 -18.25 -11.39 2.18
N VAL A 20 -18.43 -11.86 0.93
CA VAL A 20 -19.30 -13.01 0.60
C VAL A 20 -18.80 -14.29 1.26
N GLY A 21 -17.48 -14.52 1.32
CA GLY A 21 -16.89 -15.69 1.97
C GLY A 21 -17.38 -15.89 3.41
N PRO A 22 -17.03 -15.02 4.38
CA PRO A 22 -17.50 -15.12 5.76
C PRO A 22 -19.03 -15.15 5.89
N ALA A 23 -19.73 -14.31 5.13
CA ALA A 23 -21.20 -14.28 5.18
C ALA A 23 -21.80 -15.64 4.80
N SER A 24 -21.28 -16.29 3.77
CA SER A 24 -21.77 -17.58 3.30
C SER A 24 -21.59 -18.69 4.34
N TRP A 25 -20.42 -18.78 4.97
CA TRP A 25 -20.21 -19.83 5.96
C TRP A 25 -20.99 -19.60 7.27
N ILE A 26 -21.23 -18.33 7.66
CA ILE A 26 -22.10 -18.01 8.80
C ILE A 26 -23.53 -18.48 8.50
N VAL A 27 -24.04 -18.14 7.30
CA VAL A 27 -25.39 -18.54 6.90
C VAL A 27 -25.49 -20.06 6.73
N ALA A 28 -24.55 -20.70 6.02
CA ALA A 28 -24.55 -22.15 5.84
C ALA A 28 -24.45 -22.88 7.19
N GLY A 29 -23.56 -22.45 8.09
CA GLY A 29 -23.43 -23.06 9.41
C GLY A 29 -24.63 -22.86 10.32
N ALA A 30 -25.37 -21.73 10.17
CA ALA A 30 -26.64 -21.52 10.91
C ALA A 30 -27.78 -22.40 10.39
N LEU A 31 -27.69 -22.86 9.14
CA LEU A 31 -28.70 -23.73 8.51
C LEU A 31 -28.33 -25.22 8.58
N GLU A 32 -27.09 -25.56 8.94
CA GLU A 32 -26.61 -26.93 9.04
C GLU A 32 -26.92 -27.49 10.44
N PRO A 33 -27.74 -28.56 10.54
CA PRO A 33 -28.06 -29.17 11.82
C PRO A 33 -26.80 -29.69 12.57
N HIS A 34 -26.66 -29.32 13.82
CA HIS A 34 -25.58 -29.79 14.71
C HIS A 34 -24.17 -29.32 14.30
N TYR A 35 -24.03 -28.38 13.38
CA TYR A 35 -22.72 -27.86 12.96
C TYR A 35 -22.00 -27.10 14.06
N SER A 36 -20.77 -27.48 14.35
CA SER A 36 -19.89 -26.80 15.32
C SER A 36 -18.94 -25.82 14.61
N HIS A 37 -19.15 -24.53 14.83
CA HIS A 37 -18.20 -23.51 14.34
C HIS A 37 -16.80 -23.61 14.98
N VAL A 38 -16.67 -24.36 16.09
CA VAL A 38 -15.41 -24.56 16.79
C VAL A 38 -14.63 -25.73 16.19
N ASP A 39 -15.30 -26.84 15.96
CA ASP A 39 -14.64 -28.10 15.64
C ASP A 39 -14.63 -28.41 14.14
N GLU A 40 -15.64 -27.97 13.38
CA GLU A 40 -15.81 -28.34 11.99
C GLU A 40 -15.21 -27.30 11.02
N PHE A 41 -14.60 -27.82 9.95
CA PHE A 41 -14.06 -26.97 8.88
C PHE A 41 -15.15 -26.24 8.09
N VAL A 42 -14.84 -25.04 7.66
CA VAL A 42 -15.73 -24.25 6.78
C VAL A 42 -16.02 -24.98 5.47
N SER A 43 -15.04 -25.69 4.92
CA SER A 43 -15.18 -26.44 3.66
C SER A 43 -16.15 -27.61 3.76
N GLU A 44 -16.39 -28.13 4.95
CA GLU A 44 -17.36 -29.25 5.19
C GLU A 44 -18.81 -28.79 5.00
N LEU A 45 -19.10 -27.49 5.19
CA LEU A 45 -20.40 -26.92 4.80
C LEU A 45 -20.68 -26.97 3.29
N ALA A 46 -19.63 -27.17 2.47
CA ALA A 46 -19.76 -27.40 1.03
C ALA A 46 -19.76 -28.88 0.64
N ALA A 47 -19.74 -29.81 1.62
CA ALA A 47 -19.84 -31.24 1.35
C ALA A 47 -21.20 -31.62 0.75
N ARG A 48 -21.23 -32.64 -0.09
CA ARG A 48 -22.47 -33.08 -0.79
C ARG A 48 -23.58 -33.52 0.14
N ASN A 49 -23.24 -33.98 1.32
CA ASN A 49 -24.18 -34.41 2.35
C ASN A 49 -24.64 -33.27 3.29
N ALA A 50 -24.10 -32.06 3.15
CA ALA A 50 -24.57 -30.89 3.90
C ALA A 50 -25.97 -30.46 3.45
N ALA A 51 -26.72 -29.80 4.34
CA ALA A 51 -28.09 -29.37 4.04
C ALA A 51 -28.18 -28.34 2.90
N HIS A 52 -27.21 -27.42 2.86
CA HIS A 52 -27.18 -26.34 1.86
C HIS A 52 -25.77 -26.11 1.29
N PRO A 53 -25.14 -27.12 0.63
CA PRO A 53 -23.72 -27.07 0.23
C PRO A 53 -23.40 -25.92 -0.75
N TRP A 54 -24.38 -25.51 -1.56
CA TRP A 54 -24.21 -24.43 -2.53
C TRP A 54 -23.92 -23.08 -1.90
N ILE A 55 -24.42 -22.81 -0.66
CA ILE A 55 -24.17 -21.54 0.05
C ILE A 55 -22.68 -21.41 0.37
N ALA A 56 -22.08 -22.45 0.96
CA ALA A 56 -20.65 -22.48 1.26
C ALA A 56 -19.79 -22.48 -0.03
N SER A 57 -20.21 -23.22 -1.06
CA SER A 57 -19.54 -23.20 -2.38
C SER A 57 -19.50 -21.82 -2.99
N VAL A 58 -20.59 -21.03 -2.92
CA VAL A 58 -20.62 -19.63 -3.38
C VAL A 58 -19.60 -18.79 -2.60
N GLY A 59 -19.49 -19.00 -1.30
CA GLY A 59 -18.49 -18.30 -0.48
C GLY A 59 -17.06 -18.63 -0.87
N ILE A 60 -16.75 -19.91 -1.06
CA ILE A 60 -15.41 -20.36 -1.49
C ILE A 60 -15.09 -19.80 -2.89
N ALA A 61 -16.06 -19.83 -3.82
CA ALA A 61 -15.90 -19.24 -5.15
C ALA A 61 -15.66 -17.72 -5.06
N GLY A 62 -16.42 -17.02 -4.20
CA GLY A 62 -16.24 -15.58 -3.95
C GLY A 62 -14.84 -15.23 -3.48
N LEU A 63 -14.27 -16.00 -2.53
CA LEU A 63 -12.89 -15.86 -2.09
C LEU A 63 -11.90 -16.11 -3.23
N GLY A 64 -12.11 -17.16 -4.06
CA GLY A 64 -11.27 -17.44 -5.22
C GLY A 64 -11.28 -16.29 -6.25
N ILE A 65 -12.47 -15.79 -6.59
CA ILE A 65 -12.64 -14.63 -7.51
C ILE A 65 -11.96 -13.39 -6.94
N SER A 66 -12.07 -13.15 -5.63
CA SER A 66 -11.41 -12.04 -4.96
C SER A 66 -9.90 -12.05 -5.18
N LEU A 67 -9.25 -13.20 -5.01
CA LEU A 67 -7.81 -13.34 -5.18
C LEU A 67 -7.40 -13.19 -6.65
N LEU A 68 -8.17 -13.72 -7.60
CA LEU A 68 -7.95 -13.50 -9.04
C LEU A 68 -8.07 -12.02 -9.43
N ALA A 69 -9.08 -11.33 -8.88
CA ALA A 69 -9.25 -9.90 -9.10
C ALA A 69 -8.06 -9.08 -8.56
N LEU A 70 -7.53 -9.44 -7.37
CA LEU A 70 -6.31 -8.81 -6.84
C LEU A 70 -5.08 -9.14 -7.69
N ALA A 71 -4.93 -10.38 -8.16
CA ALA A 71 -3.85 -10.75 -9.07
C ALA A 71 -3.83 -9.86 -10.31
N ALA A 72 -5.00 -9.64 -10.91
CA ALA A 72 -5.17 -8.80 -12.09
C ALA A 72 -4.97 -7.29 -11.79
N ALA A 73 -5.32 -6.82 -10.58
CA ALA A 73 -5.16 -5.43 -10.18
C ALA A 73 -3.72 -5.08 -9.73
N LEU A 74 -2.98 -6.04 -9.22
CA LEU A 74 -1.68 -5.86 -8.58
C LEU A 74 -0.61 -5.19 -9.47
N PRO A 75 -0.53 -5.46 -10.79
CA PRO A 75 0.42 -4.79 -11.68
C PRO A 75 0.29 -3.26 -11.71
N ALA A 76 -0.88 -2.71 -11.37
CA ALA A 76 -1.09 -1.27 -11.29
C ALA A 76 -0.41 -0.60 -10.08
N ALA A 77 0.01 -1.40 -9.07
CA ALA A 77 0.64 -0.91 -7.84
C ALA A 77 2.10 -1.35 -7.68
N LEU A 78 2.57 -2.28 -8.48
CA LEU A 78 3.93 -2.82 -8.44
C LEU A 78 4.68 -2.48 -9.73
N GLU A 79 5.75 -1.69 -9.62
CA GLU A 79 6.60 -1.34 -10.76
C GLU A 79 7.58 -2.46 -11.13
N ARG A 80 8.18 -3.09 -10.11
CA ARG A 80 9.20 -4.14 -10.26
C ARG A 80 8.84 -5.38 -9.45
N ARG A 81 9.44 -6.54 -9.81
CA ARG A 81 9.30 -7.83 -9.08
C ARG A 81 7.85 -8.29 -8.90
N ARG A 82 6.97 -7.93 -9.83
CA ARG A 82 5.52 -8.17 -9.74
C ARG A 82 5.10 -9.59 -10.10
N ALA A 83 5.92 -10.33 -10.86
CA ALA A 83 5.53 -11.63 -11.41
C ALA A 83 5.20 -12.64 -10.31
N LEU A 84 6.09 -12.84 -9.33
CA LEU A 84 5.87 -13.81 -8.27
C LEU A 84 4.61 -13.56 -7.43
N PRO A 85 4.37 -12.34 -6.87
CA PRO A 85 3.12 -12.05 -6.18
C PRO A 85 1.88 -12.29 -7.03
N VAL A 86 1.89 -11.91 -8.30
CA VAL A 86 0.76 -12.12 -9.22
C VAL A 86 0.49 -13.60 -9.43
N ILE A 87 1.53 -14.41 -9.67
CA ILE A 87 1.41 -15.86 -9.85
C ILE A 87 0.83 -16.52 -8.59
N LEU A 88 1.33 -16.14 -7.41
CA LEU A 88 0.86 -16.72 -6.14
C LEU A 88 -0.61 -16.36 -5.86
N PHE A 89 -1.02 -15.09 -6.08
CA PHE A 89 -2.43 -14.70 -5.99
C PHE A 89 -3.31 -15.43 -6.99
N ALA A 90 -2.87 -15.51 -8.25
CA ALA A 90 -3.62 -16.20 -9.28
C ALA A 90 -3.73 -17.71 -8.97
N GLY A 91 -2.65 -18.33 -8.51
CA GLY A 91 -2.64 -19.74 -8.09
C GLY A 91 -3.58 -20.00 -6.92
N ALA A 92 -3.53 -19.15 -5.88
CA ALA A 92 -4.46 -19.24 -4.76
C ALA A 92 -5.92 -19.07 -5.21
N GLY A 93 -6.20 -18.03 -6.01
CA GLY A 93 -7.55 -17.77 -6.51
C GLY A 93 -8.10 -18.89 -7.38
N LEU A 94 -7.27 -19.44 -8.27
CA LEU A 94 -7.67 -20.55 -9.12
C LEU A 94 -7.90 -21.82 -8.31
N ALA A 95 -7.03 -22.16 -7.38
CA ALA A 95 -7.19 -23.32 -6.50
C ALA A 95 -8.47 -23.21 -5.65
N GLY A 96 -8.74 -22.05 -5.06
CA GLY A 96 -9.98 -21.80 -4.31
C GLY A 96 -11.23 -21.88 -5.18
N LEU A 97 -11.19 -21.30 -6.39
CA LEU A 97 -12.31 -21.34 -7.31
C LEU A 97 -12.61 -22.78 -7.76
N LEU A 98 -11.59 -23.56 -8.10
CA LEU A 98 -11.76 -24.98 -8.47
C LEU A 98 -12.27 -25.83 -7.30
N ALA A 99 -11.79 -25.56 -6.07
CA ALA A 99 -12.28 -26.25 -4.86
C ALA A 99 -13.78 -26.02 -4.63
N ALA A 100 -14.32 -24.85 -5.00
CA ALA A 100 -15.75 -24.56 -4.88
C ALA A 100 -16.64 -25.48 -5.73
N PHE A 101 -16.12 -25.97 -6.86
CA PHE A 101 -16.83 -26.88 -7.77
C PHE A 101 -16.56 -28.37 -7.48
N LEU A 102 -15.43 -28.68 -6.88
CA LEU A 102 -15.05 -30.04 -6.50
C LEU A 102 -15.43 -30.29 -5.04
N GLN A 103 -16.71 -30.55 -4.81
CA GLN A 103 -17.24 -30.71 -3.46
C GLN A 103 -16.67 -31.96 -2.75
N LEU A 104 -16.55 -31.88 -1.42
CA LEU A 104 -16.29 -33.03 -0.56
C LEU A 104 -17.48 -34.00 -0.63
N ASP A 105 -17.23 -35.31 -0.49
CA ASP A 105 -18.31 -36.32 -0.43
C ASP A 105 -19.08 -36.18 0.89
N CYS A 106 -18.35 -35.93 1.98
CA CYS A 106 -18.87 -35.87 3.35
C CYS A 106 -17.94 -35.07 4.28
N ALA A 107 -18.41 -34.74 5.48
CA ALA A 107 -17.67 -34.04 6.53
C ALA A 107 -16.86 -35.03 7.39
N ALA A 108 -15.55 -35.12 7.14
CA ALA A 108 -14.69 -36.12 7.81
C ALA A 108 -14.29 -35.75 9.25
N THR A 109 -14.49 -34.50 9.70
CA THR A 109 -14.17 -34.08 11.08
C THR A 109 -15.15 -34.64 12.11
N VAL A 110 -16.41 -34.82 11.75
CA VAL A 110 -17.47 -35.28 12.65
C VAL A 110 -18.06 -36.64 12.29
N ASP A 111 -17.97 -37.03 11.02
CA ASP A 111 -18.46 -38.33 10.55
C ASP A 111 -17.31 -39.35 10.51
N HIS A 112 -17.29 -40.24 11.55
CA HIS A 112 -16.30 -41.31 11.65
C HIS A 112 -16.31 -42.29 10.47
N HIS A 113 -17.48 -42.53 9.84
CA HIS A 113 -17.57 -43.37 8.63
C HIS A 113 -16.89 -42.67 7.45
N CYS A 114 -17.18 -41.39 7.25
CA CYS A 114 -16.51 -40.56 6.26
C CYS A 114 -14.99 -40.58 6.46
N LYS A 115 -14.52 -40.41 7.67
CA LYS A 115 -13.09 -40.42 8.04
C LYS A 115 -12.47 -41.80 7.70
N ALA A 116 -13.13 -42.89 8.02
CA ALA A 116 -12.65 -44.23 7.72
C ALA A 116 -12.54 -44.49 6.20
N PHE A 117 -13.53 -44.02 5.42
CA PHE A 117 -13.48 -44.10 3.96
C PHE A 117 -12.38 -43.21 3.36
N GLN A 118 -12.18 -42.02 3.91
CA GLN A 118 -11.09 -41.11 3.51
C GLN A 118 -9.72 -41.75 3.78
N ASP A 119 -9.51 -42.36 4.95
CA ASP A 119 -8.26 -43.02 5.33
C ASP A 119 -8.00 -44.29 4.52
N ALA A 120 -9.06 -44.99 4.11
CA ALA A 120 -9.00 -46.12 3.22
C ALA A 120 -8.82 -45.78 1.72
N GLY A 121 -8.84 -44.51 1.35
CA GLY A 121 -8.71 -44.04 -0.03
C GLY A 121 -9.92 -44.40 -0.91
N SER A 122 -11.11 -44.60 -0.32
CA SER A 122 -12.30 -45.11 -0.99
C SER A 122 -13.36 -44.03 -1.32
N LEU A 123 -13.07 -42.77 -1.04
CA LEU A 123 -13.90 -41.64 -1.45
C LEU A 123 -13.67 -41.27 -2.93
N SER A 124 -14.50 -40.42 -3.47
CA SER A 124 -14.42 -40.02 -4.87
C SER A 124 -13.17 -39.20 -5.18
N TRP A 125 -12.76 -39.19 -6.44
CA TRP A 125 -11.60 -38.40 -6.90
C TRP A 125 -11.76 -36.88 -6.61
N HIS A 126 -12.97 -36.36 -6.71
CA HIS A 126 -13.21 -34.93 -6.44
C HIS A 126 -13.07 -34.58 -4.97
N HIS A 127 -13.32 -35.49 -4.04
CA HIS A 127 -13.04 -35.28 -2.61
C HIS A 127 -11.54 -35.06 -2.40
N TYR A 128 -10.70 -35.93 -2.91
CA TYR A 128 -9.24 -35.78 -2.80
C TYR A 128 -8.72 -34.56 -3.57
N ALA A 129 -9.28 -34.28 -4.73
CA ALA A 129 -8.94 -33.05 -5.49
C ALA A 129 -9.26 -31.79 -4.70
N HIS A 130 -10.41 -31.73 -4.00
CA HIS A 130 -10.73 -30.62 -3.09
C HIS A 130 -9.68 -30.44 -2.01
N LEU A 131 -9.28 -31.53 -1.34
CA LEU A 131 -8.25 -31.49 -0.30
C LEU A 131 -6.91 -30.97 -0.85
N TRP A 132 -6.44 -31.46 -1.99
CA TRP A 132 -5.22 -31.00 -2.63
C TRP A 132 -5.30 -29.54 -3.07
N LEU A 133 -6.43 -29.10 -3.60
CA LEU A 133 -6.66 -27.70 -3.96
C LEU A 133 -6.68 -26.80 -2.72
N GLY A 134 -7.28 -27.28 -1.63
CA GLY A 134 -7.25 -26.57 -0.32
C GLY A 134 -5.83 -26.40 0.20
N LEU A 135 -5.01 -27.46 0.12
CA LEU A 135 -3.60 -27.42 0.50
C LEU A 135 -2.80 -26.45 -0.40
N ALA A 136 -2.99 -26.54 -1.72
CA ALA A 136 -2.34 -25.64 -2.68
C ALA A 136 -2.74 -24.18 -2.46
N ASN A 137 -4.04 -23.91 -2.26
CA ASN A 137 -4.55 -22.59 -1.93
C ASN A 137 -3.87 -22.04 -0.68
N THR A 138 -3.79 -22.83 0.39
CA THR A 138 -3.14 -22.44 1.65
C THR A 138 -1.66 -22.15 1.44
N ALA A 139 -0.93 -23.01 0.69
CA ALA A 139 0.48 -22.80 0.41
C ALA A 139 0.72 -21.48 -0.37
N PHE A 140 -0.06 -21.21 -1.40
CA PHE A 140 0.01 -19.96 -2.15
C PHE A 140 -0.29 -18.74 -1.25
N LEU A 141 -1.33 -18.83 -0.41
CA LEU A 141 -1.71 -17.76 0.50
C LEU A 141 -0.65 -17.45 1.56
N VAL A 142 0.02 -18.48 2.08
CA VAL A 142 1.13 -18.32 3.04
C VAL A 142 2.34 -17.67 2.38
N LEU A 143 2.66 -18.04 1.14
CA LEU A 143 3.83 -17.51 0.42
C LEU A 143 3.62 -16.09 -0.12
N THR A 144 2.38 -15.71 -0.41
CA THR A 144 2.06 -14.42 -1.04
C THR A 144 2.50 -13.20 -0.21
N PRO A 145 2.28 -13.11 1.12
CA PRO A 145 2.74 -11.98 1.92
C PRO A 145 4.25 -11.80 1.89
N PHE A 146 5.03 -12.86 1.86
CA PHE A 146 6.49 -12.78 1.77
C PHE A 146 6.95 -12.27 0.40
N ALA A 147 6.33 -12.75 -0.68
CA ALA A 147 6.61 -12.28 -2.03
C ALA A 147 6.26 -10.81 -2.20
N LEU A 148 5.13 -10.36 -1.65
CA LEU A 148 4.71 -8.97 -1.63
C LEU A 148 5.62 -8.11 -0.76
N ALA A 149 6.00 -8.59 0.42
CA ALA A 149 6.95 -7.90 1.29
C ALA A 149 8.27 -7.64 0.57
N ARG A 150 8.80 -8.66 -0.14
CA ARG A 150 10.01 -8.53 -0.97
C ARG A 150 9.82 -7.50 -2.10
N ALA A 151 8.66 -7.45 -2.74
CA ALA A 151 8.37 -6.52 -3.84
C ALA A 151 8.19 -5.08 -3.36
N LEU A 152 7.70 -4.90 -2.12
CA LEU A 152 7.43 -3.59 -1.51
C LEU A 152 8.52 -3.14 -0.53
N TRP A 153 9.61 -3.91 -0.40
CA TRP A 153 10.73 -3.56 0.47
C TRP A 153 11.57 -2.41 -0.10
N PRO A 154 12.02 -1.47 0.75
CA PRO A 154 11.72 -1.31 2.19
C PRO A 154 10.45 -0.49 2.41
N GLY A 155 9.62 -0.87 3.38
CA GLY A 155 8.44 -0.09 3.73
C GLY A 155 7.60 -0.70 4.84
N THR A 156 6.78 0.10 5.51
CA THR A 156 5.87 -0.35 6.58
C THR A 156 4.91 -1.43 6.09
N THR A 157 4.40 -1.30 4.86
CA THR A 157 3.55 -2.32 4.25
C THR A 157 4.27 -3.67 4.15
N ALA A 158 5.57 -3.68 3.81
CA ALA A 158 6.37 -4.90 3.77
C ALA A 158 6.49 -5.54 5.16
N ALA A 159 6.75 -4.75 6.20
CA ALA A 159 6.84 -5.25 7.58
C ALA A 159 5.52 -5.86 8.05
N VAL A 160 4.38 -5.19 7.77
CA VAL A 160 3.05 -5.72 8.11
C VAL A 160 2.77 -7.02 7.36
N LEU A 161 3.12 -7.11 6.08
CA LEU A 161 2.96 -8.34 5.29
C LEU A 161 3.82 -9.48 5.82
N LEU A 162 5.05 -9.21 6.26
CA LEU A 162 5.89 -10.23 6.92
C LEU A 162 5.26 -10.72 8.22
N ALA A 163 4.68 -9.83 9.03
CA ALA A 163 3.95 -10.22 10.24
C ALA A 163 2.73 -11.08 9.91
N CYS A 164 1.93 -10.70 8.90
CA CYS A 164 0.80 -11.51 8.43
C CYS A 164 1.25 -12.89 7.92
N GLY A 165 2.33 -12.96 7.15
CA GLY A 165 2.90 -14.22 6.66
C GLY A 165 3.38 -15.11 7.81
N GLY A 166 4.10 -14.54 8.76
CA GLY A 166 4.55 -15.25 9.97
C GLY A 166 3.38 -15.78 10.81
N SER A 167 2.33 -14.97 10.98
CA SER A 167 1.10 -15.39 11.66
C SER A 167 0.39 -16.55 10.94
N ALA A 168 0.32 -16.48 9.59
CA ALA A 168 -0.27 -17.56 8.80
C ALA A 168 0.50 -18.88 8.94
N VAL A 169 1.85 -18.83 8.96
CA VAL A 169 2.70 -19.99 9.23
C VAL A 169 2.42 -20.56 10.64
N ALA A 170 2.40 -19.70 11.66
CA ALA A 170 2.14 -20.11 13.04
C ALA A 170 0.76 -20.79 13.18
N ILE A 171 -0.28 -20.24 12.54
CA ILE A 171 -1.62 -20.82 12.50
C ILE A 171 -1.60 -22.19 11.80
N GLY A 172 -0.91 -22.31 10.66
CA GLY A 172 -0.78 -23.59 9.94
C GLY A 172 -0.10 -24.67 10.80
N VAL A 173 0.93 -24.30 11.56
CA VAL A 173 1.58 -25.20 12.51
C VAL A 173 0.62 -25.59 13.64
N ALA A 174 -0.12 -24.62 14.20
CA ALA A 174 -1.11 -24.87 15.24
C ALA A 174 -2.23 -25.80 14.77
N MET A 175 -2.76 -25.60 13.54
CA MET A 175 -3.73 -26.51 12.93
C MET A 175 -3.19 -27.94 12.81
N THR A 176 -1.97 -28.09 12.32
CA THR A 176 -1.36 -29.41 12.15
C THR A 176 -1.17 -30.10 13.51
N ALA A 177 -0.78 -29.35 14.54
CA ALA A 177 -0.64 -29.89 15.90
C ALA A 177 -2.00 -30.28 16.49
N ALA A 178 -3.01 -29.44 16.40
CA ALA A 178 -4.37 -29.70 16.89
C ALA A 178 -4.97 -30.96 16.23
N TYR A 179 -4.89 -31.05 14.90
CA TYR A 179 -5.36 -32.20 14.14
C TYR A 179 -4.71 -33.52 14.58
N ARG A 180 -3.41 -33.48 14.96
CA ARG A 180 -2.68 -34.69 15.42
C ARG A 180 -2.99 -35.08 16.85
N THR A 181 -3.42 -34.13 17.69
CA THR A 181 -3.55 -34.39 19.14
C THR A 181 -4.97 -34.63 19.57
N SER A 182 -5.94 -33.86 19.12
CA SER A 182 -7.31 -33.93 19.65
C SER A 182 -8.41 -33.71 18.62
N GLY A 183 -8.10 -33.10 17.48
CA GLY A 183 -9.11 -32.63 16.51
C GLY A 183 -10.03 -31.53 17.05
N ALA A 184 -9.89 -31.14 18.32
CA ALA A 184 -10.69 -30.09 18.91
C ALA A 184 -10.24 -28.72 18.44
N ALA A 185 -11.21 -27.83 18.15
CA ALA A 185 -11.02 -26.45 17.71
C ALA A 185 -10.42 -26.28 16.29
N ASP A 186 -10.41 -27.29 15.44
CA ASP A 186 -9.89 -27.20 14.07
C ASP A 186 -10.63 -26.14 13.25
N GLY A 187 -11.97 -26.09 13.39
CA GLY A 187 -12.81 -25.09 12.76
C GLY A 187 -12.51 -23.66 13.22
N LEU A 188 -12.27 -23.46 14.50
CA LEU A 188 -11.92 -22.14 15.06
C LEU A 188 -10.56 -21.67 14.53
N ILE A 189 -9.56 -22.55 14.52
CA ILE A 189 -8.21 -22.24 14.05
C ILE A 189 -8.25 -21.91 12.55
N GLN A 190 -9.01 -22.66 11.74
CA GLN A 190 -9.20 -22.37 10.33
C GLN A 190 -9.81 -20.96 10.10
N ARG A 191 -10.87 -20.62 10.84
CA ARG A 191 -11.53 -19.30 10.74
C ARG A 191 -10.59 -18.18 11.11
N PHE A 192 -9.81 -18.36 12.18
CA PHE A 192 -8.81 -17.38 12.57
C PHE A 192 -7.75 -17.20 11.49
N GLY A 193 -7.30 -18.29 10.85
CA GLY A 193 -6.42 -18.24 9.69
C GLY A 193 -7.01 -17.44 8.53
N VAL A 194 -8.28 -17.66 8.21
CA VAL A 194 -8.99 -16.89 7.17
C VAL A 194 -9.12 -15.42 7.54
N LEU A 195 -9.38 -15.08 8.80
CA LEU A 195 -9.42 -13.67 9.25
C LEU A 195 -8.07 -12.97 9.06
N VAL A 196 -6.96 -13.65 9.38
CA VAL A 196 -5.61 -13.09 9.08
C VAL A 196 -5.43 -12.84 7.59
N LEU A 197 -5.93 -13.75 6.74
CA LEU A 197 -5.89 -13.58 5.28
C LEU A 197 -6.75 -12.41 4.81
N LEU A 198 -7.92 -12.20 5.41
CA LEU A 198 -8.77 -11.04 5.11
C LEU A 198 -8.05 -9.72 5.38
N VAL A 199 -7.34 -9.63 6.51
CA VAL A 199 -6.61 -8.41 6.90
C VAL A 199 -5.56 -8.03 5.85
N TRP A 200 -4.71 -8.96 5.44
CA TRP A 200 -3.68 -8.60 4.46
C TRP A 200 -4.23 -8.37 3.05
N VAL A 201 -5.32 -9.03 2.65
CA VAL A 201 -6.04 -8.72 1.41
C VAL A 201 -6.56 -7.29 1.40
N VAL A 202 -7.14 -6.83 2.52
CA VAL A 202 -7.58 -5.43 2.68
C VAL A 202 -6.40 -4.47 2.60
N ILE A 203 -5.26 -4.80 3.21
CA ILE A 203 -4.03 -3.98 3.14
C ILE A 203 -3.54 -3.87 1.69
N VAL A 204 -3.48 -4.97 0.96
CA VAL A 204 -3.04 -4.98 -0.45
C VAL A 204 -4.01 -4.23 -1.33
N GLY A 205 -5.31 -4.49 -1.21
CA GLY A 205 -6.35 -3.76 -1.94
C GLY A 205 -6.32 -2.26 -1.66
N GLY A 206 -6.21 -1.87 -0.40
CA GLY A 206 -6.03 -0.48 0.01
C GLY A 206 -4.78 0.17 -0.59
N ARG A 207 -3.66 -0.57 -0.68
CA ARG A 207 -2.42 -0.11 -1.34
C ARG A 207 -2.62 0.10 -2.84
N ILE A 208 -3.34 -0.81 -3.52
CA ILE A 208 -3.67 -0.66 -4.95
C ILE A 208 -4.58 0.55 -5.16
N LEU A 209 -5.64 0.69 -4.35
CA LEU A 209 -6.52 1.86 -4.42
C LEU A 209 -5.76 3.16 -4.21
N TRP A 210 -4.82 3.18 -3.26
CA TRP A 210 -4.00 4.34 -3.02
C TRP A 210 -3.06 4.63 -4.20
N ALA A 211 -2.39 3.63 -4.75
CA ALA A 211 -1.49 3.78 -5.91
C ALA A 211 -2.24 4.19 -7.19
N THR A 212 -3.53 3.85 -7.27
CA THR A 212 -4.41 4.19 -8.39
C THR A 212 -5.28 5.44 -8.15
N ARG A 213 -5.31 5.99 -6.93
CA ARG A 213 -5.83 7.33 -6.66
C ARG A 213 -4.90 8.29 -7.38
N GLY A 214 -5.39 8.87 -8.42
CA GLY A 214 -4.59 9.56 -9.40
C GLY A 214 -3.63 10.59 -8.82
N ALA A 215 -2.35 10.43 -9.06
CA ALA A 215 -1.65 11.58 -9.57
C ALA A 215 -2.41 12.08 -10.81
N PRO A 216 -2.60 13.37 -11.01
CA PRO A 216 -3.24 13.91 -12.21
C PRO A 216 -2.61 13.23 -13.43
N ARG A 217 -3.44 12.94 -14.44
CA ARG A 217 -2.93 12.29 -15.65
C ARG A 217 -1.79 13.16 -16.20
N ARG A 218 -0.77 12.51 -16.72
CA ARG A 218 0.34 13.21 -17.37
C ARG A 218 -0.14 14.22 -18.41
N SER A 219 -1.27 13.90 -19.11
CA SER A 219 -1.95 14.78 -20.05
C SER A 219 -2.69 15.97 -19.43
N ASP A 220 -2.97 15.90 -18.13
CA ASP A 220 -3.77 16.91 -17.42
C ASP A 220 -2.87 17.89 -16.64
N LEU A 221 -1.54 17.63 -16.63
CA LEU A 221 -0.57 18.51 -15.98
C LEU A 221 -0.24 19.66 -16.93
N ILE A 222 -0.29 20.88 -16.40
CA ILE A 222 0.11 22.06 -17.16
C ILE A 222 1.65 22.06 -17.20
N PRO A 223 2.28 22.01 -18.39
CA PRO A 223 3.72 22.11 -18.46
C PRO A 223 4.13 23.52 -18.03
N MET A 224 4.63 23.67 -16.82
CA MET A 224 5.17 24.92 -16.34
C MET A 224 6.67 24.95 -16.62
N ARG A 225 7.15 26.03 -17.25
CA ARG A 225 8.59 26.19 -17.45
C ARG A 225 9.26 26.37 -16.07
N PRO A 226 10.38 25.70 -15.81
CA PRO A 226 11.05 25.77 -14.50
C PRO A 226 11.37 27.19 -14.06
N ARG A 227 11.76 28.06 -15.00
CA ARG A 227 12.02 29.48 -14.76
C ARG A 227 10.75 30.23 -14.31
N GLU A 228 9.59 29.90 -14.87
CA GLU A 228 8.30 30.49 -14.45
C GLU A 228 7.90 30.06 -13.04
N PHE A 229 8.17 28.80 -12.66
CA PHE A 229 7.96 28.34 -11.30
C PHE A 229 8.82 29.10 -10.29
N LEU A 230 10.12 29.19 -10.57
CA LEU A 230 11.07 29.87 -9.72
C LEU A 230 10.86 31.41 -9.70
N ALA A 231 10.21 31.96 -10.73
CA ALA A 231 9.87 33.39 -10.79
C ALA A 231 8.58 33.76 -10.02
N ARG A 232 7.97 32.83 -9.28
CA ARG A 232 6.73 33.09 -8.54
C ARG A 232 6.91 32.85 -7.05
N SER A 233 6.14 33.60 -6.27
CA SER A 233 5.96 33.34 -4.86
C SER A 233 4.82 32.34 -4.66
N TRP A 234 4.95 31.43 -3.69
CA TRP A 234 4.01 30.35 -3.43
C TRP A 234 3.60 30.37 -1.98
N SER A 235 2.31 30.25 -1.71
CA SER A 235 1.79 30.11 -0.35
C SER A 235 0.74 29.01 -0.30
N GLY A 236 0.63 28.34 0.83
CA GLY A 236 -0.35 27.26 0.98
C GLY A 236 -0.24 26.51 2.28
N GLU A 237 -0.95 25.41 2.32
CA GLU A 237 -1.06 24.57 3.50
C GLU A 237 -0.44 23.21 3.24
N GLY A 238 0.08 22.63 4.31
CA GLY A 238 0.63 21.29 4.29
C GLY A 238 0.20 20.47 5.49
N GLU A 239 0.47 19.19 5.41
CA GLU A 239 0.24 18.25 6.48
C GLU A 239 1.51 17.42 6.71
N LEU A 240 2.01 17.43 7.94
CA LEU A 240 3.06 16.54 8.41
C LEU A 240 2.42 15.35 9.10
N VAL A 241 2.64 14.15 8.58
CA VAL A 241 2.13 12.88 9.13
C VAL A 241 3.30 12.00 9.55
N LEU A 242 3.38 11.67 10.83
CA LEU A 242 4.36 10.71 11.35
C LEU A 242 3.99 9.27 10.95
N ARG A 243 4.97 8.38 10.89
CA ARG A 243 4.80 6.94 10.62
C ARG A 243 5.00 6.12 11.90
N PRO A 244 4.28 4.98 12.10
CA PRO A 244 3.36 4.32 11.17
C PRO A 244 2.01 5.01 11.04
N PHE A 245 1.45 5.04 9.83
CA PHE A 245 0.30 5.86 9.44
C PHE A 245 -0.97 5.73 10.29
N PHE A 246 -1.27 4.55 10.83
CA PHE A 246 -2.49 4.36 11.60
C PHE A 246 -2.44 5.08 12.96
N ILE A 247 -1.23 5.28 13.51
CA ILE A 247 -1.01 6.08 14.72
C ILE A 247 -0.72 7.54 14.34
N GLY A 248 0.05 7.76 13.26
CA GLY A 248 0.49 9.07 12.82
C GLY A 248 -0.64 10.04 12.43
N ARG A 249 -1.81 9.52 12.03
CA ARG A 249 -2.99 10.36 11.76
C ARG A 249 -3.51 11.10 12.99
N PHE A 250 -3.29 10.54 14.20
CA PHE A 250 -3.63 11.21 15.45
C PHE A 250 -2.63 12.31 15.82
N PHE A 251 -1.47 12.33 15.18
CA PHE A 251 -0.40 13.30 15.38
C PHE A 251 -0.10 14.11 14.11
N ALA A 252 -1.04 14.15 13.17
CA ALA A 252 -0.91 14.99 12.00
C ALA A 252 -0.86 16.45 12.41
N GLN A 253 0.18 17.16 11.96
CA GLN A 253 0.33 18.59 12.19
C GLN A 253 0.04 19.36 10.91
N ARG A 254 -0.81 20.37 11.01
CA ARG A 254 -1.00 21.35 9.94
C ARG A 254 0.22 22.24 9.87
N VAL A 255 0.66 22.50 8.65
CA VAL A 255 1.80 23.37 8.36
C VAL A 255 1.35 24.41 7.34
N GLU A 256 1.49 25.67 7.64
CA GLU A 256 1.35 26.74 6.65
C GLU A 256 2.72 27.02 6.05
N ALA A 257 2.82 27.06 4.73
CA ALA A 257 4.08 27.27 4.03
C ALA A 257 4.00 28.49 3.12
N ARG A 258 5.08 29.26 3.14
CA ARG A 258 5.30 30.36 2.23
C ARG A 258 6.67 30.21 1.59
N ARG A 259 6.72 30.39 0.30
CA ARG A 259 7.95 30.33 -0.50
C ARG A 259 8.11 31.61 -1.29
N GLU A 260 9.24 32.25 -1.14
CA GLU A 260 9.64 33.37 -1.95
C GLU A 260 10.89 33.02 -2.76
N SER A 261 10.89 33.40 -4.01
CA SER A 261 12.02 33.18 -4.92
C SER A 261 12.66 34.50 -5.31
N ILE A 262 13.96 34.58 -5.14
CA ILE A 262 14.73 35.80 -5.38
C ILE A 262 15.85 35.47 -6.37
N TRP A 263 15.91 36.19 -7.47
CA TRP A 263 17.00 36.09 -8.42
C TRP A 263 18.28 36.70 -7.85
N ILE A 264 19.38 35.96 -7.92
CA ILE A 264 20.71 36.45 -7.58
C ILE A 264 21.52 36.72 -8.86
N SER A 265 21.38 35.82 -9.84
CA SER A 265 21.99 35.95 -11.17
C SER A 265 21.20 35.18 -12.20
N GLU A 266 21.56 35.23 -13.48
CA GLU A 266 20.90 34.49 -14.56
C GLU A 266 20.86 32.96 -14.35
N ARG A 267 21.75 32.41 -13.49
CA ARG A 267 21.87 30.99 -13.20
C ARG A 267 21.56 30.61 -11.77
N VAL A 268 21.45 31.57 -10.87
CA VAL A 268 21.30 31.29 -9.43
C VAL A 268 20.07 31.96 -8.87
N TRP A 269 19.23 31.16 -8.23
CA TRP A 269 18.10 31.62 -7.42
C TRP A 269 18.29 31.31 -5.97
N ARG A 270 17.88 32.21 -5.12
CA ARG A 270 17.61 31.94 -3.71
C ARG A 270 16.12 31.69 -3.52
N ILE A 271 15.81 30.66 -2.79
CA ILE A 271 14.46 30.34 -2.35
C ILE A 271 14.43 30.47 -0.82
N ASP A 272 13.58 31.31 -0.32
CA ASP A 272 13.29 31.48 1.10
C ASP A 272 11.98 30.76 1.40
N ASP A 273 12.06 29.62 2.12
CA ASP A 273 10.92 28.84 2.59
C ASP A 273 10.64 29.15 4.05
N GLU A 274 9.39 29.48 4.38
CA GLU A 274 8.89 29.67 5.73
C GLU A 274 7.81 28.63 6.02
N ALA A 275 7.88 28.00 7.18
CA ALA A 275 6.92 27.01 7.63
C ALA A 275 6.45 27.33 9.04
N TYR A 276 5.12 27.44 9.21
CA TYR A 276 4.45 27.69 10.48
C TYR A 276 3.69 26.42 10.88
N PHE A 277 4.12 25.79 11.97
CA PHE A 277 3.51 24.56 12.46
C PHE A 277 2.37 24.88 13.44
N GLY A 278 1.38 24.00 13.48
CA GLY A 278 0.20 24.15 14.34
C GLY A 278 0.51 24.16 15.84
N ASP A 279 1.72 23.76 16.25
CA ASP A 279 2.22 23.84 17.63
C ASP A 279 2.94 25.17 17.95
N GLY A 280 2.93 26.12 17.03
CA GLY A 280 3.55 27.45 17.18
C GLY A 280 5.04 27.50 16.79
N ARG A 281 5.63 26.41 16.33
CA ARG A 281 6.99 26.43 15.79
C ARG A 281 7.02 27.17 14.45
N PHE A 282 8.10 27.91 14.24
CA PHE A 282 8.42 28.60 13.00
C PHE A 282 9.78 28.12 12.51
N GLU A 283 9.85 27.75 11.25
CA GLU A 283 11.09 27.39 10.59
C GLU A 283 11.27 28.24 9.33
N ARG A 284 12.48 28.73 9.14
CA ARG A 284 12.90 29.45 7.94
C ARG A 284 14.08 28.73 7.32
N ARG A 285 14.00 28.50 6.02
CA ARG A 285 15.03 27.81 5.26
C ARG A 285 15.41 28.62 4.05
N GLN A 286 16.69 28.80 3.84
CA GLN A 286 17.24 29.42 2.64
C GLN A 286 17.88 28.35 1.77
N MET A 287 17.50 28.30 0.52
CA MET A 287 18.03 27.37 -0.46
C MET A 287 18.54 28.16 -1.66
N TYR A 288 19.61 27.64 -2.25
CA TYR A 288 20.18 28.17 -3.48
C TYR A 288 20.04 27.15 -4.58
N CYS A 289 19.44 27.55 -5.69
CA CYS A 289 19.22 26.76 -6.88
C CYS A 289 20.15 27.26 -7.99
N GLU A 290 21.11 26.43 -8.42
CA GLU A 290 22.01 26.72 -9.53
C GLU A 290 21.65 25.90 -10.76
N PHE A 291 21.37 26.55 -11.89
CA PHE A 291 21.14 25.85 -13.16
C PHE A 291 22.44 25.30 -13.70
N VAL A 292 22.55 23.96 -13.67
CA VAL A 292 23.63 23.21 -14.31
C VAL A 292 23.34 23.07 -15.81
N SER A 293 22.07 22.85 -16.16
CA SER A 293 21.54 22.83 -17.53
C SER A 293 20.07 23.27 -17.55
N GLU A 294 19.42 23.29 -18.70
CA GLU A 294 17.98 23.63 -18.82
C GLU A 294 17.06 22.67 -18.06
N SER A 295 17.48 21.42 -17.85
CA SER A 295 16.70 20.37 -17.18
C SER A 295 17.30 19.91 -15.86
N HIS A 296 18.41 20.50 -15.40
CA HIS A 296 19.10 20.08 -14.21
C HIS A 296 19.50 21.29 -13.36
N VAL A 297 19.07 21.29 -12.12
CA VAL A 297 19.35 22.30 -11.11
C VAL A 297 20.04 21.64 -9.92
N ARG A 298 21.08 22.26 -9.40
CA ARG A 298 21.71 21.87 -8.15
C ARG A 298 21.16 22.71 -7.01
N LEU A 299 20.64 22.04 -5.99
CA LEU A 299 20.06 22.63 -4.80
C LEU A 299 21.05 22.53 -3.64
N THR A 300 21.32 23.64 -2.98
CA THR A 300 22.11 23.70 -1.74
C THR A 300 21.34 24.46 -0.68
N ALA A 301 21.49 24.05 0.60
CA ALA A 301 20.89 24.73 1.75
C ALA A 301 21.72 24.40 3.00
N ASN A 302 21.59 25.23 4.05
CA ASN A 302 22.35 25.05 5.28
C ASN A 302 22.05 23.73 6.02
N ASP A 303 20.86 23.19 5.83
CA ASP A 303 20.41 21.94 6.43
C ASP A 303 20.59 20.72 5.50
N LEU A 304 21.01 20.92 4.26
CA LEU A 304 21.39 19.84 3.32
C LEU A 304 22.84 19.47 3.51
N ILE A 305 23.10 18.19 3.76
CA ILE A 305 24.46 17.70 4.03
C ILE A 305 25.30 17.64 2.75
N ASP A 306 24.69 17.16 1.65
CA ASP A 306 25.41 16.93 0.39
C ASP A 306 24.86 17.75 -0.79
N GLY A 307 23.87 18.62 -0.55
CA GLY A 307 23.07 19.19 -1.62
C GLY A 307 22.13 18.18 -2.26
N ALA A 308 21.33 18.62 -3.22
CA ALA A 308 20.44 17.77 -3.98
C ALA A 308 20.46 18.12 -5.46
N ASP A 309 20.37 17.11 -6.31
CA ASP A 309 20.15 17.30 -7.75
C ASP A 309 18.66 17.30 -8.03
N VAL A 310 18.19 18.28 -8.76
CA VAL A 310 16.79 18.48 -9.15
C VAL A 310 16.69 18.33 -10.64
N TRP A 311 15.95 17.35 -11.11
CA TRP A 311 15.61 17.20 -12.51
C TRP A 311 14.25 17.82 -12.78
N LEU A 312 14.24 18.65 -13.80
CA LEU A 312 13.06 19.35 -14.27
C LEU A 312 12.37 18.45 -15.30
N GLU A 313 11.25 17.88 -14.90
CA GLU A 313 10.42 17.03 -15.75
C GLU A 313 9.23 17.86 -16.29
N PRO A 314 8.64 17.52 -17.44
CA PRO A 314 7.49 18.28 -17.99
C PRO A 314 6.30 18.40 -17.03
N GLU A 315 6.25 17.55 -16.02
CA GLU A 315 5.14 17.41 -15.08
C GLU A 315 5.43 17.99 -13.69
N GLY A 316 6.68 18.41 -13.45
CA GLY A 316 7.10 18.88 -12.13
C GLY A 316 8.59 18.69 -11.90
N PHE A 317 8.95 18.51 -10.63
CA PHE A 317 10.34 18.35 -10.22
C PHE A 317 10.55 17.01 -9.54
N ARG A 318 11.70 16.42 -9.78
CA ARG A 318 12.16 15.24 -9.07
C ARG A 318 13.52 15.51 -8.46
N LEU A 319 13.60 15.46 -7.14
CA LEU A 319 14.86 15.54 -6.44
C LEU A 319 15.50 14.15 -6.31
N SER A 320 16.84 14.11 -6.40
CA SER A 320 17.60 12.95 -5.92
C SER A 320 17.32 12.72 -4.43
N GLU A 321 17.56 11.51 -3.95
CA GLU A 321 17.60 11.31 -2.49
C GLU A 321 18.73 12.17 -1.91
N PHE A 322 18.41 12.92 -0.89
CA PHE A 322 19.36 13.78 -0.18
C PHE A 322 19.26 13.57 1.33
N ARG A 323 20.31 13.98 2.05
CA ARG A 323 20.35 13.96 3.50
C ARG A 323 20.16 15.37 4.02
N MET A 324 19.30 15.50 5.02
CA MET A 324 19.09 16.79 5.71
C MET A 324 19.09 16.61 7.22
N ALA A 325 19.46 17.67 7.93
CA ALA A 325 19.30 17.78 9.37
C ALA A 325 17.87 18.24 9.67
N TRP A 326 17.02 17.33 10.16
CA TRP A 326 15.65 17.63 10.53
C TRP A 326 15.60 18.02 12.01
N PRO A 327 15.07 19.19 12.38
CA PRO A 327 14.97 19.62 13.78
C PRO A 327 13.83 18.85 14.48
N ILE A 328 14.18 17.81 15.22
CA ILE A 328 13.26 17.13 16.14
C ILE A 328 13.61 17.55 17.56
N GLY A 329 12.91 18.58 18.07
CA GLY A 329 13.24 19.18 19.37
C GLY A 329 14.61 19.88 19.34
N PRO A 330 15.40 19.85 20.44
CA PRO A 330 16.67 20.60 20.53
C PRO A 330 17.84 19.95 19.76
N ILE A 331 17.68 18.73 19.24
CA ILE A 331 18.75 17.98 18.58
C ILE A 331 18.37 17.73 17.12
N PRO A 332 19.16 18.20 16.14
CA PRO A 332 18.91 17.89 14.74
C PRO A 332 19.17 16.40 14.47
N VAL A 333 18.17 15.73 13.92
CA VAL A 333 18.28 14.34 13.49
C VAL A 333 18.52 14.31 11.98
N ILE A 334 19.58 13.62 11.56
CA ILE A 334 19.85 13.45 10.15
C ILE A 334 18.87 12.43 9.57
N VAL A 335 18.11 12.84 8.56
CA VAL A 335 17.16 12.02 7.83
C VAL A 335 17.51 11.98 6.35
N ARG A 336 17.06 10.93 5.68
CA ARG A 336 17.12 10.82 4.22
C ARG A 336 15.79 11.24 3.66
N CYS A 337 15.79 12.10 2.65
CA CYS A 337 14.59 12.66 2.04
C CYS A 337 14.45 12.19 0.59
N ALA A 338 13.21 11.92 0.19
CA ALA A 338 12.83 11.80 -1.21
C ALA A 338 11.70 12.80 -1.47
N ASP A 339 11.91 13.69 -2.44
CA ASP A 339 10.98 14.77 -2.76
C ASP A 339 10.43 14.58 -4.17
N ARG A 340 9.13 14.82 -4.30
CA ARG A 340 8.42 14.88 -5.58
C ARG A 340 7.48 16.07 -5.59
N SER A 341 7.53 16.81 -6.68
CA SER A 341 6.67 17.96 -6.90
C SER A 341 6.00 17.87 -8.26
N TYR A 342 4.76 18.31 -8.33
CA TYR A 342 4.00 18.38 -9.58
C TYR A 342 2.94 19.49 -9.51
N PHE A 343 2.38 19.84 -10.67
CA PHE A 343 1.28 20.81 -10.77
C PHE A 343 -0.03 20.10 -11.05
N GLU A 344 -1.07 20.48 -10.31
CA GLU A 344 -2.44 20.06 -10.60
C GLU A 344 -3.02 20.91 -11.76
N PRO A 345 -4.10 20.45 -12.42
CA PRO A 345 -4.70 21.16 -13.54
C PRO A 345 -5.19 22.58 -13.23
N ASP A 346 -5.47 22.87 -11.96
CA ASP A 346 -5.87 24.20 -11.47
C ASP A 346 -4.68 25.14 -11.17
N GLY A 347 -3.45 24.69 -11.46
CA GLY A 347 -2.22 25.44 -11.18
C GLY A 347 -1.70 25.29 -9.75
N THR A 348 -2.33 24.48 -8.92
CA THR A 348 -1.85 24.19 -7.57
C THR A 348 -0.54 23.39 -7.64
N PHE A 349 0.50 23.91 -7.00
CA PHE A 349 1.76 23.19 -6.83
C PHE A 349 1.66 22.23 -5.64
N VAL A 350 1.91 20.96 -5.89
CA VAL A 350 1.93 19.92 -4.86
C VAL A 350 3.35 19.43 -4.67
N ASN A 351 3.84 19.55 -3.44
CA ASN A 351 5.15 19.03 -3.04
C ASN A 351 4.98 17.96 -1.96
N THR A 352 5.57 16.80 -2.16
CA THR A 352 5.53 15.69 -1.21
C THR A 352 6.94 15.25 -0.86
N ILE A 353 7.30 15.40 0.40
CA ILE A 353 8.59 15.01 0.97
C ILE A 353 8.38 13.77 1.83
N GLU A 354 9.04 12.69 1.50
CA GLU A 354 9.11 11.49 2.35
C GLU A 354 10.44 11.44 3.10
N LEU A 355 10.35 11.27 4.41
CA LEU A 355 11.49 11.23 5.32
C LEU A 355 11.75 9.78 5.73
N TYR A 356 13.01 9.36 5.66
CA TYR A 356 13.46 8.00 5.99
C TYR A 356 14.57 8.04 7.03
N SER A 357 14.70 6.96 7.80
CA SER A 357 15.85 6.75 8.68
C SER A 357 17.16 6.65 7.89
N LEU A 358 18.31 6.95 8.54
CA LEU A 358 19.64 6.88 7.90
C LEU A 358 20.09 5.45 7.58
N GLY A 359 19.68 4.49 8.36
CA GLY A 359 20.06 3.09 8.19
C GLY A 359 19.15 2.38 7.19
N PRO A 360 18.39 1.36 7.61
CA PRO A 360 17.38 0.74 6.77
C PRO A 360 16.36 1.79 6.34
N ARG A 361 15.95 1.78 5.08
CA ARG A 361 15.03 2.78 4.50
C ARG A 361 13.63 2.67 5.10
N ILE A 362 13.51 2.99 6.39
CA ILE A 362 12.26 2.99 7.14
C ILE A 362 11.64 4.38 7.02
N PRO A 363 10.44 4.52 6.47
CA PRO A 363 9.76 5.82 6.41
C PRO A 363 9.37 6.26 7.82
N VAL A 364 9.79 7.46 8.21
CA VAL A 364 9.55 8.05 9.54
C VAL A 364 8.48 9.15 9.52
N ALA A 365 8.37 9.88 8.41
CA ALA A 365 7.34 10.91 8.24
C ALA A 365 7.07 11.20 6.76
N ARG A 366 5.97 11.88 6.50
CA ARG A 366 5.65 12.48 5.21
C ARG A 366 5.14 13.89 5.43
N VAL A 367 5.62 14.81 4.62
CA VAL A 367 5.07 16.17 4.53
C VAL A 367 4.48 16.33 3.13
N THR A 368 3.28 16.86 3.04
CA THR A 368 2.66 17.21 1.76
C THR A 368 2.19 18.64 1.82
N PHE A 369 2.66 19.47 0.91
CA PHE A 369 2.25 20.87 0.75
C PHE A 369 1.38 21.02 -0.49
N ARG A 370 0.38 21.87 -0.42
CA ARG A 370 -0.43 22.36 -1.54
C ARG A 370 -0.36 23.87 -1.55
N MET A 371 0.30 24.41 -2.56
CA MET A 371 0.60 25.83 -2.63
C MET A 371 0.03 26.45 -3.90
N ARG A 372 -0.39 27.70 -3.82
CA ARG A 372 -0.83 28.50 -4.95
C ARG A 372 0.09 29.69 -5.16
N SER A 373 0.26 30.05 -6.40
CA SER A 373 1.02 31.25 -6.76
C SER A 373 0.27 32.49 -6.27
N SER A 374 0.94 33.36 -5.52
CA SER A 374 0.38 34.64 -5.03
C SER A 374 0.72 35.82 -5.95
N GLU A 375 1.92 35.87 -6.49
CA GLU A 375 2.39 36.92 -7.39
C GLU A 375 3.55 36.44 -8.26
N THR A 376 3.78 37.13 -9.39
CA THR A 376 4.96 36.90 -10.23
C THR A 376 6.12 37.66 -9.60
N ALA A 377 7.22 36.98 -9.27
CA ALA A 377 8.43 37.67 -8.82
C ALA A 377 8.96 38.59 -9.97
N PRO A 378 9.44 39.79 -9.67
CA PRO A 378 9.97 40.68 -10.69
C PRO A 378 11.11 40.02 -11.46
N SER A 379 11.09 40.17 -12.78
CA SER A 379 12.15 39.69 -13.66
C SER A 379 13.49 40.37 -13.29
N PRO A 380 14.64 39.68 -13.44
CA PRO A 380 15.95 40.30 -13.25
C PRO A 380 16.19 41.51 -14.16
N HIS A 381 15.44 41.61 -15.26
CA HIS A 381 15.50 42.77 -16.14
C HIS A 381 14.71 43.97 -15.66
N ASP A 382 13.76 43.80 -14.71
CA ASP A 382 12.93 44.87 -14.19
C ASP A 382 13.47 45.49 -12.86
N SER A 383 14.39 44.79 -12.19
CA SER A 383 15.03 45.28 -10.97
C SER A 383 16.36 45.95 -11.31
N ARG A 384 16.36 47.27 -11.33
CA ARG A 384 17.59 48.06 -11.11
C ARG A 384 18.02 47.76 -9.67
N TRP A 385 18.97 46.85 -9.50
CA TRP A 385 19.60 46.59 -8.22
C TRP A 385 20.45 47.81 -7.84
N GLU A 386 19.87 48.74 -7.11
CA GLU A 386 20.70 49.62 -6.31
C GLU A 386 21.27 48.75 -5.18
N LEU A 387 22.48 48.29 -5.40
CA LEU A 387 23.34 47.77 -4.36
C LEU A 387 23.61 48.97 -3.44
N ASP A 388 22.94 49.01 -2.28
CA ASP A 388 23.34 49.86 -1.18
C ASP A 388 24.73 49.40 -0.70
N PRO A 389 25.78 50.19 -0.85
CA PRO A 389 27.10 49.85 -0.34
C PRO A 389 27.09 50.09 1.17
N ALA A 390 27.10 49.00 1.96
CA ALA A 390 27.41 49.05 3.37
C ALA A 390 28.80 48.53 3.63
#